data_23c5f673b3277067e97a373bb5f141ea
#
_entry.id   23c5f673b3277067e97a373bb5f141ea
#
_cell.length_a   1.000
_cell.length_b   1.000
_cell.length_c   1.000
_cell.angle_alpha   90.00
_cell.angle_beta   90.00
_cell.angle_gamma   90.00
#
_symmetry.space_group_name_H-M   'P 1'
#
loop_
_entity.id
_entity.type
_entity.pdbx_description
1 polymer ?
#
loop_
_entity_poly.entity_id
_entity_poly.type
_entity_poly.pdbx_seq_one_letter_code
_entity_poly.pdbx_strand_id
1 'polypeptide(L)'
;MHGSGLTHIVWSLHEQFLNSKGYSILSFDLPGHGSSAGPAIKSIEKIAEWIKRCMEKLKIKEISFIGHSQGCLVGLEFASRFPKLIKSLVLVAGSYELPVNPALIDYADGGDMKSVELMMKWGYEGVKKFIGGNPVQKIINSPRQIQEGLAVDLRACNDYKNGLKAAANVNCPTLCILGDKDKMVPL
;
A
#
# COMPACT_ATOMS: atom_id res chain seq x y z
N MET A 1 -2.86 -5.20 -1.60
CA MET A 1 -1.55 -4.63 -1.19
C MET A 1 -1.79 -3.46 -0.26
N HIS A 2 -1.27 -3.51 0.96
CA HIS A 2 -1.39 -2.44 1.96
C HIS A 2 -0.51 -1.22 1.63
N GLY A 3 -0.75 -0.09 2.31
CA GLY A 3 0.06 1.12 2.23
C GLY A 3 1.26 1.10 3.20
N SER A 4 2.07 2.17 3.17
CA SER A 4 3.28 2.32 3.99
C SER A 4 3.02 2.08 5.46
N GLY A 5 3.85 1.25 6.10
CA GLY A 5 3.78 0.91 7.52
C GLY A 5 2.52 0.15 7.95
N LEU A 6 1.67 -0.29 7.03
CA LEU A 6 0.45 -1.03 7.31
C LEU A 6 0.67 -2.56 7.18
N THR A 7 -0.40 -3.32 7.35
CA THR A 7 -0.42 -4.78 7.24
C THR A 7 -1.66 -5.25 6.46
N HIS A 8 -1.75 -6.56 6.19
CA HIS A 8 -2.91 -7.18 5.54
C HIS A 8 -4.24 -6.88 6.25
N ILE A 9 -4.21 -6.61 7.55
CA ILE A 9 -5.42 -6.36 8.37
C ILE A 9 -6.30 -5.22 7.82
N VAL A 10 -5.73 -4.25 7.11
CA VAL A 10 -6.50 -3.16 6.49
C VAL A 10 -7.54 -3.66 5.47
N TRP A 11 -7.37 -4.87 4.98
CA TRP A 11 -8.25 -5.50 3.99
C TRP A 11 -9.30 -6.44 4.57
N SER A 12 -9.28 -6.73 5.87
CA SER A 12 -10.09 -7.78 6.50
C SER A 12 -11.60 -7.69 6.21
N LEU A 13 -12.18 -6.48 6.21
CA LEU A 13 -13.58 -6.28 5.85
C LEU A 13 -13.85 -6.49 4.36
N HIS A 14 -12.91 -6.06 3.51
CA HIS A 14 -13.00 -6.23 2.06
C HIS A 14 -12.85 -7.70 1.67
N GLU A 15 -11.99 -8.46 2.36
CA GLU A 15 -11.81 -9.90 2.16
C GLU A 15 -13.12 -10.64 2.39
N GLN A 16 -13.80 -10.38 3.51
CA GLN A 16 -15.09 -10.97 3.80
C GLN A 16 -16.11 -10.74 2.68
N PHE A 17 -16.22 -9.48 2.25
CA PHE A 17 -17.15 -9.11 1.18
C PHE A 17 -16.80 -9.78 -0.15
N LEU A 18 -15.54 -9.72 -0.58
CA LEU A 18 -15.11 -10.28 -1.85
C LEU A 18 -15.20 -11.81 -1.87
N ASN A 19 -14.84 -12.47 -0.76
CA ASN A 19 -15.03 -13.92 -0.61
C ASN A 19 -16.50 -14.31 -0.75
N SER A 20 -17.44 -13.53 -0.18
CA SER A 20 -18.89 -13.78 -0.33
C SER A 20 -19.37 -13.64 -1.78
N LYS A 21 -18.59 -12.96 -2.65
CA LYS A 21 -18.83 -12.84 -4.08
C LYS A 21 -18.10 -13.87 -4.94
N GLY A 22 -17.43 -14.86 -4.29
CA GLY A 22 -16.76 -15.96 -4.98
C GLY A 22 -15.33 -15.65 -5.44
N TYR A 23 -14.74 -14.54 -4.99
CA TYR A 23 -13.33 -14.24 -5.28
C TYR A 23 -12.40 -14.96 -4.30
N SER A 24 -11.29 -15.49 -4.81
CA SER A 24 -10.17 -15.92 -3.96
C SER A 24 -9.28 -14.72 -3.67
N ILE A 25 -9.00 -14.47 -2.38
CA ILE A 25 -8.25 -13.29 -1.95
C ILE A 25 -6.88 -13.71 -1.45
N LEU A 26 -5.86 -12.94 -1.85
CA LEU A 26 -4.52 -13.04 -1.31
C LEU A 26 -4.13 -11.68 -0.71
N SER A 27 -4.14 -11.58 0.61
CA SER A 27 -3.62 -10.45 1.37
C SER A 27 -2.40 -10.90 2.14
N PHE A 28 -1.32 -10.18 1.98
CA PHE A 28 -0.05 -10.50 2.64
C PHE A 28 0.56 -9.27 3.30
N ASP A 29 1.37 -9.51 4.31
CA ASP A 29 2.28 -8.51 4.83
C ASP A 29 3.55 -8.49 3.97
N LEU A 30 4.02 -7.31 3.61
CA LEU A 30 5.33 -7.18 2.98
C LEU A 30 6.44 -7.65 3.93
N PRO A 31 7.60 -8.08 3.42
CA PRO A 31 8.77 -8.33 4.25
C PRO A 31 9.04 -7.16 5.22
N GLY A 32 9.29 -7.47 6.48
CA GLY A 32 9.47 -6.47 7.55
C GLY A 32 8.17 -5.85 8.07
N HIS A 33 7.01 -6.37 7.69
CA HIS A 33 5.70 -5.91 8.16
C HIS A 33 4.91 -7.06 8.77
N GLY A 34 4.05 -6.74 9.74
CA GLY A 34 3.13 -7.69 10.34
C GLY A 34 3.78 -8.99 10.78
N SER A 35 3.33 -10.09 10.22
CA SER A 35 3.88 -11.43 10.50
C SER A 35 4.93 -11.89 9.50
N SER A 36 5.27 -11.08 8.49
CA SER A 36 6.28 -11.43 7.49
C SER A 36 7.69 -11.17 7.97
N ALA A 37 8.53 -12.19 7.91
CA ALA A 37 9.94 -12.11 8.26
C ALA A 37 10.76 -11.31 7.21
N GLY A 38 11.95 -10.89 7.62
CA GLY A 38 12.93 -10.23 6.78
C GLY A 38 12.90 -8.71 6.90
N PRO A 39 13.88 -8.03 6.32
CA PRO A 39 13.91 -6.58 6.29
C PRO A 39 12.91 -6.03 5.29
N ALA A 40 12.40 -4.82 5.54
CA ALA A 40 11.54 -4.09 4.60
C ALA A 40 12.25 -3.84 3.26
N ILE A 41 11.50 -3.91 2.17
CA ILE A 41 12.04 -3.77 0.80
C ILE A 41 12.15 -2.29 0.46
N LYS A 42 13.35 -1.86 0.04
CA LYS A 42 13.74 -0.46 -0.11
C LYS A 42 13.32 0.21 -1.43
N SER A 43 12.62 -0.44 -2.34
CA SER A 43 12.15 0.19 -3.58
C SER A 43 10.87 -0.43 -4.12
N ILE A 44 10.05 0.38 -4.76
CA ILE A 44 8.77 -0.01 -5.38
C ILE A 44 8.98 -1.12 -6.42
N GLU A 45 10.02 -1.00 -7.24
CA GLU A 45 10.36 -1.98 -8.29
C GLU A 45 10.67 -3.36 -7.69
N LYS A 46 11.43 -3.39 -6.57
CA LYS A 46 11.76 -4.63 -5.88
C LYS A 46 10.55 -5.25 -5.16
N ILE A 47 9.62 -4.41 -4.70
CA ILE A 47 8.34 -4.92 -4.15
C ILE A 47 7.53 -5.58 -5.27
N ALA A 48 7.43 -4.96 -6.45
CA ALA A 48 6.74 -5.55 -7.59
C ALA A 48 7.38 -6.90 -8.02
N GLU A 49 8.70 -6.99 -8.03
CA GLU A 49 9.41 -8.25 -8.29
C GLU A 49 9.16 -9.30 -7.21
N TRP A 50 9.09 -8.90 -5.94
CA TRP A 50 8.80 -9.80 -4.84
C TRP A 50 7.39 -10.40 -4.99
N ILE A 51 6.38 -9.58 -5.34
CA ILE A 51 5.01 -10.04 -5.61
C ILE A 51 5.00 -11.06 -6.74
N LYS A 52 5.71 -10.77 -7.85
CA LYS A 52 5.84 -11.72 -8.97
C LYS A 52 6.38 -13.08 -8.49
N ARG A 53 7.45 -13.07 -7.67
CA ARG A 53 8.01 -14.32 -7.11
C ARG A 53 7.02 -15.05 -6.19
N CYS A 54 6.21 -14.32 -5.42
CA CYS A 54 5.14 -14.92 -4.60
C CYS A 54 4.11 -15.62 -5.49
N MET A 55 3.65 -14.97 -6.56
CA MET A 55 2.72 -15.57 -7.51
C MET A 55 3.28 -16.85 -8.15
N GLU A 56 4.56 -16.85 -8.56
CA GLU A 56 5.23 -18.02 -9.13
C GLU A 56 5.26 -19.20 -8.15
N LYS A 57 5.63 -18.93 -6.88
CA LYS A 57 5.63 -19.96 -5.82
C LYS A 57 4.25 -20.52 -5.54
N LEU A 58 3.23 -19.67 -5.57
CA LEU A 58 1.83 -20.06 -5.36
C LEU A 58 1.15 -20.59 -6.62
N LYS A 59 1.87 -20.64 -7.76
CA LYS A 59 1.36 -21.05 -9.07
C LYS A 59 0.15 -20.24 -9.52
N ILE A 60 0.08 -18.96 -9.13
CA ILE A 60 -0.96 -18.02 -9.55
C ILE A 60 -0.56 -17.44 -10.90
N LYS A 61 -1.43 -17.60 -11.90
CA LYS A 61 -1.15 -17.18 -13.29
C LYS A 61 -1.49 -15.72 -13.56
N GLU A 62 -2.55 -15.23 -12.93
CA GLU A 62 -3.08 -13.89 -13.18
C GLU A 62 -3.83 -13.38 -11.94
N ILE A 63 -3.78 -12.08 -11.69
CA ILE A 63 -4.47 -11.43 -10.57
C ILE A 63 -5.24 -10.18 -11.00
N SER A 64 -6.30 -9.85 -10.26
CA SER A 64 -6.77 -8.48 -10.11
C SER A 64 -6.04 -7.87 -8.92
N PHE A 65 -5.32 -6.77 -9.14
CA PHE A 65 -4.48 -6.14 -8.12
C PHE A 65 -5.24 -4.95 -7.49
N ILE A 66 -5.30 -4.93 -6.16
CA ILE A 66 -5.84 -3.79 -5.40
C ILE A 66 -4.71 -3.21 -4.57
N GLY A 67 -4.34 -1.95 -4.81
CA GLY A 67 -3.30 -1.22 -4.09
C GLY A 67 -3.87 -0.04 -3.31
N HIS A 68 -3.40 0.17 -2.09
CA HIS A 68 -3.69 1.34 -1.27
C HIS A 68 -2.42 2.16 -1.06
N SER A 69 -2.46 3.48 -1.31
CA SER A 69 -1.33 4.39 -1.09
C SER A 69 -0.05 3.89 -1.78
N GLN A 70 1.04 3.54 -1.07
CA GLN A 70 2.24 2.89 -1.61
C GLN A 70 1.89 1.71 -2.54
N GLY A 71 0.84 0.94 -2.19
CA GLY A 71 0.37 -0.17 -3.02
C GLY A 71 -0.08 0.24 -4.42
N CYS A 72 -0.44 1.51 -4.62
CA CYS A 72 -0.75 2.05 -5.95
C CYS A 72 0.50 2.15 -6.83
N LEU A 73 1.61 2.66 -6.28
CA LEU A 73 2.89 2.72 -6.99
C LEU A 73 3.35 1.31 -7.38
N VAL A 74 3.26 0.37 -6.44
CA VAL A 74 3.60 -1.04 -6.69
C VAL A 74 2.69 -1.66 -7.75
N GLY A 75 1.39 -1.37 -7.72
CA GLY A 75 0.42 -1.85 -8.70
C GLY A 75 0.69 -1.33 -10.11
N LEU A 76 1.02 -0.05 -10.25
CA LEU A 76 1.41 0.56 -11.52
C LEU A 76 2.71 -0.06 -12.06
N GLU A 77 3.74 -0.18 -11.22
CA GLU A 77 5.02 -0.80 -11.59
C GLU A 77 4.82 -2.27 -11.98
N PHE A 78 4.02 -3.02 -11.22
CA PHE A 78 3.71 -4.42 -11.51
C PHE A 78 2.97 -4.58 -12.84
N ALA A 79 1.92 -3.78 -13.07
CA ALA A 79 1.13 -3.84 -14.29
C ALA A 79 1.95 -3.47 -15.54
N SER A 80 2.81 -2.47 -15.41
CA SER A 80 3.73 -2.05 -16.48
C SER A 80 4.76 -3.12 -16.85
N ARG A 81 5.35 -3.78 -15.85
CA ARG A 81 6.44 -4.76 -16.07
C ARG A 81 5.94 -6.15 -16.38
N PHE A 82 4.78 -6.53 -15.85
CA PHE A 82 4.24 -7.88 -15.95
C PHE A 82 2.80 -7.89 -16.49
N PRO A 83 2.54 -7.31 -17.67
CA PRO A 83 1.17 -7.13 -18.19
C PRO A 83 0.41 -8.43 -18.41
N LYS A 84 1.11 -9.56 -18.56
CA LYS A 84 0.48 -10.89 -18.71
C LYS A 84 0.05 -11.51 -17.38
N LEU A 85 0.42 -10.94 -16.25
CA LEU A 85 0.08 -11.43 -14.91
C LEU A 85 -1.04 -10.65 -14.25
N ILE A 86 -1.55 -9.58 -14.90
CA ILE A 86 -2.55 -8.70 -14.33
C ILE A 86 -3.80 -8.62 -15.20
N LYS A 87 -4.95 -8.89 -14.61
CA LYS A 87 -6.28 -8.82 -15.24
C LYS A 87 -6.91 -7.44 -15.10
N SER A 88 -6.77 -6.83 -13.94
CA SER A 88 -7.30 -5.49 -13.64
C SER A 88 -6.55 -4.86 -12.47
N LEU A 89 -6.61 -3.54 -12.38
CA LEU A 89 -5.93 -2.74 -11.37
C LEU A 89 -6.91 -1.83 -10.65
N VAL A 90 -6.87 -1.82 -9.31
CA VAL A 90 -7.62 -0.86 -8.49
C VAL A 90 -6.62 -0.07 -7.63
N LEU A 91 -6.65 1.24 -7.76
CA LEU A 91 -5.78 2.18 -7.08
C LEU A 91 -6.61 2.98 -6.06
N VAL A 92 -6.32 2.79 -4.77
CA VAL A 92 -7.07 3.42 -3.67
C VAL A 92 -6.17 4.41 -2.96
N ALA A 93 -6.58 5.68 -2.91
CA ALA A 93 -5.85 6.77 -2.24
C ALA A 93 -4.36 6.80 -2.65
N GLY A 94 -4.08 6.84 -3.95
CA GLY A 94 -2.74 6.83 -4.51
C GLY A 94 -2.65 7.55 -5.85
N SER A 95 -1.42 7.85 -6.26
CA SER A 95 -1.07 8.52 -7.51
C SER A 95 0.06 7.76 -8.21
N TYR A 96 0.51 8.24 -9.36
CA TYR A 96 1.71 7.76 -10.04
C TYR A 96 3.00 8.21 -9.34
N GLU A 97 2.92 9.17 -8.45
CA GLU A 97 4.00 9.61 -7.56
C GLU A 97 3.43 9.92 -6.17
N LEU A 98 4.23 9.70 -5.14
CA LEU A 98 3.88 10.00 -3.76
C LEU A 98 5.07 10.70 -3.09
N PRO A 99 5.24 12.02 -3.33
CA PRO A 99 6.27 12.79 -2.65
C PRO A 99 5.98 12.83 -1.16
N VAL A 100 6.98 12.53 -0.35
CA VAL A 100 6.85 12.45 1.11
C VAL A 100 7.49 13.67 1.76
N ASN A 101 6.76 14.29 2.68
CA ASN A 101 7.31 15.38 3.49
C ASN A 101 8.54 14.87 4.28
N PRO A 102 9.71 15.54 4.15
CA PRO A 102 10.94 15.10 4.83
C PRO A 102 10.78 14.92 6.34
N ALA A 103 10.04 15.80 7.00
CA ALA A 103 9.79 15.68 8.43
C ALA A 103 9.04 14.38 8.82
N LEU A 104 8.22 13.85 7.91
CA LEU A 104 7.55 12.56 8.14
C LEU A 104 8.54 11.41 8.14
N ILE A 105 9.51 11.46 7.23
CA ILE A 105 10.60 10.48 7.14
C ILE A 105 11.47 10.56 8.41
N ASP A 106 11.84 11.78 8.84
CA ASP A 106 12.67 12.00 10.02
C ASP A 106 11.99 11.46 11.30
N TYR A 107 10.69 11.72 11.48
CA TYR A 107 9.94 11.14 12.60
C TYR A 107 9.90 9.60 12.53
N ALA A 108 9.68 9.05 11.34
CA ALA A 108 9.65 7.59 11.17
C ALA A 108 11.00 6.93 11.45
N ASP A 109 12.11 7.57 11.06
CA ASP A 109 13.47 7.11 11.36
C ASP A 109 13.78 7.13 12.85
N GLY A 110 13.33 8.15 13.55
CA GLY A 110 13.45 8.27 14.99
C GLY A 110 12.54 7.33 15.77
N GLY A 111 11.68 6.56 15.08
CA GLY A 111 10.68 5.72 15.73
C GLY A 111 9.58 6.54 16.44
N ASP A 112 9.41 7.79 16.04
CA ASP A 112 8.44 8.70 16.66
C ASP A 112 7.03 8.45 16.07
N MET A 113 6.08 8.14 16.95
CA MET A 113 4.68 7.92 16.58
C MET A 113 4.02 9.14 15.94
N LYS A 114 4.63 10.31 16.03
CA LYS A 114 4.18 11.53 15.35
C LYS A 114 4.09 11.35 13.84
N SER A 115 4.93 10.50 13.24
CA SER A 115 4.83 10.11 11.82
C SER A 115 3.45 9.52 11.52
N VAL A 116 2.99 8.58 12.33
CA VAL A 116 1.70 7.92 12.19
C VAL A 116 0.54 8.88 12.46
N GLU A 117 0.64 9.70 13.51
CA GLU A 117 -0.37 10.70 13.85
C GLU A 117 -0.59 11.70 12.71
N LEU A 118 0.50 12.17 12.08
CA LEU A 118 0.42 13.08 10.93
C LEU A 118 -0.19 12.41 9.71
N MET A 119 0.20 11.18 9.39
CA MET A 119 -0.41 10.42 8.30
C MET A 119 -1.91 10.25 8.52
N MET A 120 -2.32 9.92 9.74
CA MET A 120 -3.74 9.80 10.11
C MET A 120 -4.49 11.12 9.95
N LYS A 121 -3.89 12.19 10.43
CA LYS A 121 -4.49 13.53 10.36
C LYS A 121 -4.68 13.99 8.92
N TRP A 122 -3.72 13.71 8.04
CA TRP A 122 -3.76 14.17 6.65
C TRP A 122 -4.60 13.25 5.74
N GLY A 123 -4.58 11.95 5.97
CA GLY A 123 -5.32 10.99 5.14
C GLY A 123 -6.79 10.80 5.56
N TYR A 124 -7.15 11.15 6.81
CA TYR A 124 -8.49 10.89 7.34
C TYR A 124 -9.17 12.15 7.92
N GLU A 125 -9.02 13.29 7.27
CA GLU A 125 -9.64 14.53 7.75
C GLU A 125 -11.17 14.42 7.82
N GLY A 126 -11.72 14.78 8.98
CA GLY A 126 -13.18 14.83 9.21
C GLY A 126 -13.82 13.56 9.74
N VAL A 127 -13.10 12.45 9.84
CA VAL A 127 -13.65 11.22 10.45
C VAL A 127 -13.51 11.31 11.97
N LYS A 128 -14.49 11.92 12.62
CA LYS A 128 -14.48 12.11 14.07
C LYS A 128 -14.91 10.88 14.88
N LYS A 129 -15.61 9.91 14.28
CA LYS A 129 -16.10 8.71 14.97
C LYS A 129 -16.20 7.54 13.98
N PHE A 130 -15.50 6.45 14.27
CA PHE A 130 -15.76 5.15 13.69
C PHE A 130 -16.67 4.35 14.62
N ILE A 131 -17.79 3.84 14.12
CA ILE A 131 -18.61 2.88 14.86
C ILE A 131 -17.84 1.56 14.90
N GLY A 132 -17.58 1.04 16.12
CA GLY A 132 -16.80 -0.19 16.30
C GLY A 132 -15.28 0.01 16.43
N GLY A 133 -14.82 1.26 16.52
CA GLY A 133 -13.39 1.61 16.64
C GLY A 133 -12.72 1.79 15.27
N ASN A 134 -11.72 2.66 15.24
CA ASN A 134 -10.93 2.91 14.03
C ASN A 134 -10.06 1.68 13.73
N PRO A 135 -10.25 0.99 12.57
CA PRO A 135 -9.40 -0.16 12.21
C PRO A 135 -7.92 0.22 12.13
N VAL A 136 -7.63 1.45 11.71
CA VAL A 136 -6.27 1.97 11.63
C VAL A 136 -5.69 2.20 13.04
N GLN A 137 -6.52 2.63 14.01
CA GLN A 137 -6.08 2.76 15.40
C GLN A 137 -5.64 1.42 16.00
N LYS A 138 -6.27 0.32 15.61
CA LYS A 138 -5.85 -1.03 16.03
C LYS A 138 -4.48 -1.41 15.46
N ILE A 139 -4.16 -0.94 14.26
CA ILE A 139 -2.87 -1.14 13.61
C ILE A 139 -1.81 -0.26 14.28
N ILE A 140 -2.14 0.99 14.59
CA ILE A 140 -1.28 1.96 15.28
C ILE A 140 -0.91 1.51 16.70
N ASN A 141 -1.82 0.80 17.39
CA ASN A 141 -1.57 0.26 18.73
C ASN A 141 -0.61 -0.96 18.73
N SER A 142 -0.02 -1.32 17.60
CA SER A 142 1.08 -2.27 17.51
C SER A 142 2.41 -1.55 17.17
N PRO A 143 3.00 -0.82 18.11
CA PRO A 143 4.07 0.17 17.85
C PRO A 143 5.31 -0.43 17.18
N ARG A 144 5.65 -1.67 17.52
CA ARG A 144 6.89 -2.30 17.08
C ARG A 144 6.90 -2.65 15.60
N GLN A 145 5.74 -2.99 15.03
CA GLN A 145 5.63 -3.43 13.63
C GLN A 145 5.58 -2.26 12.65
N ILE A 146 5.07 -1.10 13.10
CA ILE A 146 4.99 0.10 12.27
C ILE A 146 6.37 0.77 12.16
N GLN A 147 7.16 0.76 13.22
CA GLN A 147 8.41 1.52 13.30
C GLN A 147 9.50 1.01 12.35
N GLU A 148 9.66 -0.30 12.20
CA GLU A 148 10.77 -0.86 11.40
C GLU A 148 10.54 -0.75 9.89
N GLY A 149 9.30 -0.85 9.41
CA GLY A 149 8.97 -0.80 7.98
C GLY A 149 8.63 0.60 7.44
N LEU A 150 8.02 1.46 8.28
CA LEU A 150 7.44 2.72 7.84
C LEU A 150 8.45 3.66 7.18
N ALA A 151 9.59 3.90 7.81
CA ALA A 151 10.61 4.80 7.26
C ALA A 151 11.17 4.29 5.92
N VAL A 152 11.36 2.98 5.78
CA VAL A 152 11.80 2.35 4.53
C VAL A 152 10.75 2.53 3.44
N ASP A 153 9.48 2.33 3.76
CA ASP A 153 8.37 2.50 2.83
C ASP A 153 8.22 3.94 2.36
N LEU A 154 8.27 4.90 3.29
CA LEU A 154 8.17 6.32 2.97
C LEU A 154 9.30 6.77 2.03
N ARG A 155 10.53 6.28 2.25
CA ARG A 155 11.64 6.54 1.33
C ARG A 155 11.42 5.87 -0.02
N ALA A 156 10.98 4.61 -0.04
CA ALA A 156 10.69 3.92 -1.29
C ALA A 156 9.63 4.65 -2.13
N CYS A 157 8.61 5.23 -1.50
CA CYS A 157 7.62 6.07 -2.17
C CYS A 157 8.25 7.37 -2.70
N ASN A 158 8.99 8.08 -1.84
CA ASN A 158 9.62 9.37 -2.20
C ASN A 158 10.65 9.24 -3.32
N ASP A 159 11.41 8.15 -3.34
CA ASP A 159 12.51 7.91 -4.28
C ASP A 159 12.04 7.29 -5.61
N TYR A 160 10.81 6.79 -5.67
CA TYR A 160 10.24 6.22 -6.89
C TYR A 160 9.97 7.30 -7.93
N LYS A 161 10.62 7.21 -9.12
CA LYS A 161 10.54 8.20 -10.21
C LYS A 161 9.99 7.63 -11.53
N ASN A 162 9.68 6.33 -11.56
CA ASN A 162 9.21 5.68 -12.78
C ASN A 162 7.67 5.74 -12.95
N GLY A 163 6.95 6.36 -12.03
CA GLY A 163 5.49 6.23 -11.92
C GLY A 163 4.72 6.71 -13.14
N LEU A 164 5.07 7.86 -13.72
CA LEU A 164 4.42 8.37 -14.94
C LEU A 164 4.60 7.39 -16.11
N LYS A 165 5.82 6.88 -16.30
CA LYS A 165 6.11 5.90 -17.34
C LYS A 165 5.40 4.57 -17.09
N ALA A 166 5.37 4.13 -15.84
CA ALA A 166 4.65 2.92 -15.45
C ALA A 166 3.15 3.07 -15.74
N ALA A 167 2.54 4.19 -15.34
CA ALA A 167 1.13 4.47 -15.59
C ALA A 167 0.79 4.48 -17.10
N ALA A 168 1.65 5.11 -17.93
CA ALA A 168 1.47 5.14 -19.38
C ALA A 168 1.53 3.74 -20.05
N ASN A 169 2.18 2.78 -19.40
CA ASN A 169 2.32 1.40 -19.89
C ASN A 169 1.28 0.42 -19.31
N VAL A 170 0.33 0.88 -18.50
CA VAL A 170 -0.75 0.03 -18.00
C VAL A 170 -1.73 -0.28 -19.13
N ASN A 171 -1.94 -1.56 -19.42
CA ASN A 171 -2.80 -2.05 -20.51
C ASN A 171 -3.99 -2.89 -20.01
N CYS A 172 -4.34 -2.80 -18.71
CA CYS A 172 -5.51 -3.48 -18.16
C CYS A 172 -6.57 -2.47 -17.67
N PRO A 173 -7.83 -2.90 -17.53
CA PRO A 173 -8.87 -2.07 -16.90
C PRO A 173 -8.40 -1.57 -15.55
N THR A 174 -8.50 -0.26 -15.32
CA THR A 174 -8.01 0.39 -14.10
C THR A 174 -9.11 1.25 -13.48
N LEU A 175 -9.33 1.07 -12.17
CA LEU A 175 -10.21 1.89 -11.36
C LEU A 175 -9.38 2.69 -10.35
N CYS A 176 -9.59 4.00 -10.31
CA CYS A 176 -9.04 4.89 -9.28
C CYS A 176 -10.13 5.28 -8.28
N ILE A 177 -9.85 5.13 -6.98
CA ILE A 177 -10.74 5.52 -5.89
C ILE A 177 -9.98 6.54 -5.04
N LEU A 178 -10.42 7.79 -5.09
CA LEU A 178 -9.73 8.92 -4.45
C LEU A 178 -10.69 9.65 -3.52
N GLY A 179 -10.15 10.21 -2.45
CA GLY A 179 -10.89 11.06 -1.51
C GLY A 179 -10.71 12.54 -1.84
N ASP A 180 -11.80 13.30 -1.90
CA ASP A 180 -11.79 14.75 -2.18
C ASP A 180 -11.14 15.59 -1.07
N LYS A 181 -10.99 15.02 0.13
CA LYS A 181 -10.39 15.65 1.31
C LYS A 181 -9.06 15.01 1.74
N ASP A 182 -8.55 14.11 0.94
CA ASP A 182 -7.27 13.48 1.20
C ASP A 182 -6.13 14.49 0.99
N LYS A 183 -5.40 14.81 2.06
CA LYS A 183 -4.24 15.71 2.03
C LYS A 183 -2.92 14.97 1.86
N MET A 184 -2.92 13.64 1.96
CA MET A 184 -1.75 12.82 1.65
C MET A 184 -1.61 12.62 0.14
N VAL A 185 -2.76 12.48 -0.55
CA VAL A 185 -2.82 12.28 -2.00
C VAL A 185 -3.93 13.18 -2.55
N PRO A 186 -3.69 14.47 -2.68
CA PRO A 186 -4.67 15.40 -3.23
C PRO A 186 -5.00 15.07 -4.69
N LEU A 187 -6.24 15.40 -5.09
CA LEU A 187 -6.74 15.26 -6.46
C LEU A 187 -5.99 16.14 -7.44
#